data_c59e81debc82fab8e6688c5ca20aa393
#
_entry.id   c59e81debc82fab8e6688c5ca20aa393
#
_cell.length_a   1.000
_cell.length_b   1.000
_cell.length_c   1.000
_cell.angle_alpha   90.00
_cell.angle_beta   90.00
_cell.angle_gamma   90.00
#
_symmetry.space_group_name_H-M   'P 1'
#
loop_
_entity.id
_entity.type
_entity.pdbx_description
1 polymer ?
#
loop_
_entity_poly.entity_id
_entity_poly.type
_entity_poly.pdbx_seq_one_letter_code
_entity_poly.pdbx_strand_id
1 'polypeptide(L)'
;TPELAHSVRNDIIMATGRSDYPNQVNNVLCFPYIFRGALDCGATTITDEMEIAAVHAIAELAQAEQSEVVAAAYVGEKLTFGPEYLIPKPFDPRLMMKIAPAVAQAAMDSGVAQRPIADMDAYRDRLQTFVYASGTTMKPIFDAARNAAKKRVAYAEGEEERVLRAAQIVVDEKVARPTLIGR
;
A
#
# COMPACT_ATOMS: atom_id res chain seq x y z
N THR A 1 2.20 -25.39 3.65
CA THR A 1 2.89 -24.26 4.32
C THR A 1 4.28 -24.12 3.75
N PRO A 2 4.92 -22.93 3.82
CA PRO A 2 6.29 -22.71 3.38
C PRO A 2 7.28 -23.71 4.02
N GLU A 3 7.13 -24.03 5.30
CA GLU A 3 7.98 -25.00 5.99
C GLU A 3 7.89 -26.40 5.36
N LEU A 4 6.67 -26.85 5.02
CA LEU A 4 6.46 -28.13 4.38
C LEU A 4 7.09 -28.15 2.98
N ALA A 5 6.96 -27.06 2.24
CA ALA A 5 7.57 -26.97 0.92
C ALA A 5 9.10 -26.98 1.01
N HIS A 6 9.69 -26.22 1.91
CA HIS A 6 11.14 -26.20 2.17
C HIS A 6 11.68 -27.53 2.71
N SER A 7 10.84 -28.35 3.40
CA SER A 7 11.25 -29.69 3.83
C SER A 7 11.45 -30.67 2.65
N VAL A 8 10.86 -30.36 1.50
CA VAL A 8 10.96 -31.17 0.26
C VAL A 8 12.07 -30.65 -0.66
N ARG A 9 12.19 -29.31 -0.78
CA ARG A 9 13.18 -28.66 -1.66
C ARG A 9 13.65 -27.35 -1.01
N ASN A 10 14.95 -27.08 -1.09
CA ASN A 10 15.56 -25.87 -0.54
C ASN A 10 15.63 -24.69 -1.54
N ASP A 11 15.36 -24.94 -2.82
CA ASP A 11 15.49 -23.99 -3.93
C ASP A 11 14.15 -23.40 -4.39
N ILE A 12 13.11 -23.53 -3.59
CA ILE A 12 11.78 -22.99 -3.91
C ILE A 12 11.64 -21.53 -3.53
N ILE A 13 10.87 -20.81 -4.34
CA ILE A 13 10.39 -19.47 -4.02
C ILE A 13 8.91 -19.57 -3.69
N MET A 14 8.52 -19.02 -2.54
CA MET A 14 7.16 -19.12 -2.04
C MET A 14 6.50 -17.74 -1.96
N ALA A 15 5.18 -17.73 -2.25
CA ALA A 15 4.30 -16.60 -1.99
C ALA A 15 3.03 -17.11 -1.32
N THR A 16 2.52 -16.41 -0.33
CA THR A 16 1.32 -16.80 0.41
C THR A 16 0.48 -15.59 0.76
N GLY A 17 -0.79 -15.78 1.14
CA GLY A 17 -1.65 -14.71 1.64
C GLY A 17 -1.30 -14.24 3.06
N ARG A 18 -0.40 -14.94 3.77
CA ARG A 18 -0.03 -14.63 5.16
C ARG A 18 0.98 -13.49 5.21
N SER A 19 0.80 -12.59 6.17
CA SER A 19 1.67 -11.43 6.38
C SER A 19 2.98 -11.74 7.11
N ASP A 20 3.06 -12.90 7.77
CA ASP A 20 4.23 -13.37 8.52
C ASP A 20 5.24 -14.14 7.65
N TYR A 21 4.99 -14.25 6.34
CA TYR A 21 5.91 -14.84 5.37
C TYR A 21 6.32 -13.84 4.30
N PRO A 22 7.50 -14.04 3.66
CA PRO A 22 7.87 -13.28 2.48
C PRO A 22 6.85 -13.39 1.34
N ASN A 23 6.87 -12.42 0.43
CA ASN A 23 6.03 -12.39 -0.76
C ASN A 23 4.54 -12.53 -0.45
N GLN A 24 4.02 -11.69 0.45
CA GLN A 24 2.59 -11.69 0.75
C GLN A 24 1.76 -11.34 -0.49
N VAL A 25 0.88 -12.25 -0.90
CA VAL A 25 -0.15 -12.02 -1.91
C VAL A 25 -1.35 -11.38 -1.22
N ASN A 26 -1.58 -10.10 -1.50
CA ASN A 26 -2.65 -9.33 -0.87
C ASN A 26 -3.44 -8.55 -1.92
N ASN A 27 -4.76 -8.66 -1.92
CA ASN A 27 -5.62 -7.96 -2.86
C ASN A 27 -5.44 -6.44 -2.83
N VAL A 28 -5.04 -5.87 -1.70
CA VAL A 28 -4.82 -4.42 -1.53
C VAL A 28 -3.71 -3.88 -2.43
N LEU A 29 -2.82 -4.73 -2.93
CA LEU A 29 -1.77 -4.33 -3.88
C LEU A 29 -2.35 -3.82 -5.20
N CYS A 30 -3.46 -4.37 -5.65
CA CYS A 30 -4.08 -4.05 -6.93
C CYS A 30 -5.45 -3.39 -6.77
N PHE A 31 -6.30 -3.93 -5.92
CA PHE A 31 -7.72 -3.62 -5.81
C PHE A 31 -8.05 -2.12 -5.78
N PRO A 32 -7.45 -1.25 -4.93
CA PRO A 32 -7.83 0.16 -4.93
C PRO A 32 -7.40 0.89 -6.21
N TYR A 33 -6.31 0.47 -6.82
CA TYR A 33 -5.63 1.23 -7.86
C TYR A 33 -6.08 0.86 -9.26
N ILE A 34 -6.48 -0.40 -9.50
CA ILE A 34 -7.11 -0.80 -10.76
C ILE A 34 -8.45 -0.09 -10.94
N PHE A 35 -9.25 0.00 -9.87
CA PHE A 35 -10.50 0.76 -9.91
C PHE A 35 -10.24 2.27 -10.01
N ARG A 36 -9.20 2.78 -9.37
CA ARG A 36 -8.83 4.18 -9.50
C ARG A 36 -8.54 4.54 -10.96
N GLY A 37 -7.70 3.77 -11.64
CA GLY A 37 -7.38 3.98 -13.06
C GLY A 37 -8.61 3.86 -13.96
N ALA A 38 -9.41 2.80 -13.76
CA ALA A 38 -10.63 2.57 -14.54
C ALA A 38 -11.67 3.68 -14.37
N LEU A 39 -11.94 4.10 -13.13
CA LEU A 39 -12.94 5.13 -12.83
C LEU A 39 -12.50 6.52 -13.30
N ASP A 40 -11.23 6.85 -13.18
CA ASP A 40 -10.72 8.16 -13.59
C ASP A 40 -10.85 8.40 -15.10
N CYS A 41 -10.67 7.37 -15.92
CA CYS A 41 -10.90 7.44 -17.37
C CYS A 41 -12.32 7.04 -17.80
N GLY A 42 -13.20 6.67 -16.85
CA GLY A 42 -14.57 6.23 -17.12
C GLY A 42 -14.63 4.93 -17.92
N ALA A 43 -13.81 3.95 -17.62
CA ALA A 43 -13.86 2.65 -18.26
C ALA A 43 -15.19 1.96 -18.00
N THR A 44 -15.77 1.35 -19.04
CA THR A 44 -17.06 0.66 -18.97
C THR A 44 -16.94 -0.77 -18.43
N THR A 45 -15.74 -1.31 -18.49
CA THR A 45 -15.39 -2.65 -17.98
C THR A 45 -13.92 -2.70 -17.62
N ILE A 46 -13.51 -3.71 -16.87
CA ILE A 46 -12.10 -4.07 -16.69
C ILE A 46 -11.78 -5.11 -17.76
N THR A 47 -10.78 -4.85 -18.58
CA THR A 47 -10.33 -5.77 -19.64
C THR A 47 -9.07 -6.51 -19.20
N ASP A 48 -8.77 -7.63 -19.89
CA ASP A 48 -7.54 -8.41 -19.63
C ASP A 48 -6.28 -7.55 -19.79
N GLU A 49 -6.26 -6.61 -20.73
CA GLU A 49 -5.15 -5.68 -20.94
C GLU A 49 -4.95 -4.76 -19.73
N MET A 50 -6.03 -4.31 -19.10
CA MET A 50 -5.97 -3.50 -17.87
C MET A 50 -5.42 -4.33 -16.70
N GLU A 51 -5.83 -5.58 -16.57
CA GLU A 51 -5.31 -6.50 -15.55
C GLU A 51 -3.82 -6.79 -15.76
N ILE A 52 -3.42 -7.08 -17.01
CA ILE A 52 -2.02 -7.29 -17.39
C ILE A 52 -1.18 -6.04 -17.10
N ALA A 53 -1.69 -4.85 -17.43
CA ALA A 53 -1.01 -3.59 -17.13
C ALA A 53 -0.79 -3.40 -15.62
N ALA A 54 -1.77 -3.76 -14.79
CA ALA A 54 -1.63 -3.72 -13.34
C ALA A 54 -0.57 -4.71 -12.84
N VAL A 55 -0.53 -5.94 -13.38
CA VAL A 55 0.47 -6.95 -13.05
C VAL A 55 1.88 -6.46 -13.37
N HIS A 56 2.08 -5.89 -14.57
CA HIS A 56 3.38 -5.32 -14.97
C HIS A 56 3.81 -4.17 -14.05
N ALA A 57 2.89 -3.25 -13.73
CA ALA A 57 3.18 -2.13 -12.84
C ALA A 57 3.61 -2.59 -11.43
N ILE A 58 2.97 -3.65 -10.89
CA ILE A 58 3.36 -4.25 -9.61
C ILE A 58 4.73 -4.92 -9.70
N ALA A 59 5.00 -5.68 -10.77
CA ALA A 59 6.27 -6.37 -10.97
C ALA A 59 7.44 -5.38 -11.13
N GLU A 60 7.25 -4.31 -11.89
CA GLU A 60 8.24 -3.24 -12.05
C GLU A 60 8.52 -2.53 -10.72
N LEU A 61 7.48 -2.30 -9.92
CA LEU A 61 7.65 -1.67 -8.61
C LEU A 61 8.45 -2.54 -7.64
N ALA A 62 8.32 -3.87 -7.70
CA ALA A 62 9.13 -4.78 -6.90
C ALA A 62 10.63 -4.69 -7.24
N GLN A 63 10.95 -4.38 -8.49
CA GLN A 63 12.32 -4.24 -8.99
C GLN A 63 12.90 -2.82 -8.82
N ALA A 64 12.05 -1.84 -8.52
CA ALA A 64 12.48 -0.46 -8.34
C ALA A 64 13.27 -0.30 -7.02
N GLU A 65 14.15 0.70 -6.99
CA GLU A 65 14.81 1.09 -5.74
C GLU A 65 13.80 1.43 -4.65
N GLN A 66 14.11 1.04 -3.42
CA GLN A 66 13.23 1.29 -2.28
C GLN A 66 13.14 2.79 -1.99
N SER A 67 11.93 3.26 -1.68
CA SER A 67 11.75 4.59 -1.16
C SER A 67 12.02 4.63 0.34
N GLU A 68 12.55 5.76 0.84
CA GLU A 68 12.78 5.98 2.27
C GLU A 68 11.51 5.81 3.10
N VAL A 69 10.34 6.17 2.53
CA VAL A 69 9.03 6.02 3.18
C VAL A 69 8.70 4.55 3.43
N VAL A 70 8.95 3.69 2.44
CA VAL A 70 8.72 2.24 2.58
C VAL A 70 9.74 1.64 3.54
N ALA A 71 11.02 2.01 3.42
CA ALA A 71 12.07 1.54 4.33
C ALA A 71 11.79 1.91 5.79
N ALA A 72 11.25 3.11 6.02
CA ALA A 72 10.87 3.55 7.37
C ALA A 72 9.64 2.82 7.94
N ALA A 73 8.73 2.38 7.07
CA ALA A 73 7.53 1.64 7.49
C ALA A 73 7.81 0.15 7.80
N TYR A 74 8.88 -0.42 7.23
CA TYR A 74 9.22 -1.84 7.35
C TYR A 74 10.65 -2.02 7.89
N VAL A 75 10.92 -1.41 9.03
CA VAL A 75 12.24 -1.45 9.67
C VAL A 75 12.68 -2.88 9.98
N GLY A 76 13.89 -3.23 9.53
CA GLY A 76 14.48 -4.56 9.75
C GLY A 76 14.12 -5.60 8.69
N GLU A 77 13.29 -5.28 7.71
CA GLU A 77 13.02 -6.16 6.59
C GLU A 77 13.96 -5.90 5.41
N LYS A 78 14.36 -6.99 4.72
CA LYS A 78 15.14 -6.89 3.49
C LYS A 78 14.21 -6.62 2.32
N LEU A 79 14.14 -5.36 1.89
CA LEU A 79 13.26 -4.90 0.82
C LEU A 79 14.00 -4.79 -0.53
N THR A 80 14.86 -5.74 -0.85
CA THR A 80 15.61 -5.78 -2.11
C THR A 80 15.06 -6.90 -2.97
N PHE A 81 14.81 -6.62 -4.26
CA PHE A 81 14.30 -7.62 -5.20
C PHE A 81 15.11 -8.92 -5.14
N GLY A 82 14.40 -10.02 -5.01
CA GLY A 82 14.97 -11.35 -4.87
C GLY A 82 13.94 -12.37 -4.38
N PRO A 83 14.35 -13.60 -4.06
CA PRO A 83 13.41 -14.69 -3.70
C PRO A 83 12.47 -14.37 -2.53
N GLU A 84 12.85 -13.47 -1.65
CA GLU A 84 12.05 -13.05 -0.50
C GLU A 84 11.31 -11.72 -0.72
N TYR A 85 11.52 -11.06 -1.86
CA TYR A 85 10.87 -9.81 -2.21
C TYR A 85 10.58 -9.75 -3.72
N LEU A 86 9.57 -10.48 -4.17
CA LEU A 86 9.04 -10.46 -5.53
C LEU A 86 7.79 -9.59 -5.64
N ILE A 87 7.17 -9.30 -4.51
CA ILE A 87 5.89 -8.58 -4.42
C ILE A 87 6.12 -7.35 -3.54
N PRO A 88 5.74 -6.13 -3.98
CA PRO A 88 5.87 -4.92 -3.18
C PRO A 88 5.06 -5.02 -1.88
N LYS A 89 5.42 -4.22 -0.90
CA LYS A 89 4.66 -4.15 0.36
C LYS A 89 3.29 -3.47 0.15
N PRO A 90 2.24 -3.93 0.84
CA PRO A 90 0.87 -3.43 0.66
C PRO A 90 0.67 -1.93 0.88
N PHE A 91 1.50 -1.31 1.72
CA PHE A 91 1.40 0.12 2.03
C PHE A 91 2.44 0.97 1.30
N ASP A 92 2.99 0.47 0.19
CA ASP A 92 3.86 1.28 -0.67
C ASP A 92 3.03 2.35 -1.39
N PRO A 93 3.24 3.65 -1.10
CA PRO A 93 2.45 4.72 -1.70
C PRO A 93 2.64 4.83 -3.22
N ARG A 94 3.72 4.25 -3.75
CA ARG A 94 4.02 4.22 -5.18
C ARG A 94 3.08 3.29 -5.97
N LEU A 95 2.38 2.35 -5.31
CA LEU A 95 1.41 1.47 -5.95
C LEU A 95 0.34 2.26 -6.72
N MET A 96 -0.26 3.28 -6.08
CA MET A 96 -1.24 4.14 -6.76
C MET A 96 -0.64 4.86 -7.97
N MET A 97 0.55 5.40 -7.82
CA MET A 97 1.22 6.19 -8.86
C MET A 97 1.68 5.35 -10.05
N LYS A 98 1.85 4.05 -9.87
CA LYS A 98 2.25 3.11 -10.94
C LYS A 98 1.06 2.42 -11.57
N ILE A 99 0.16 1.84 -10.76
CA ILE A 99 -0.93 1.01 -11.25
C ILE A 99 -2.03 1.84 -11.92
N ALA A 100 -2.51 2.91 -11.26
CA ALA A 100 -3.64 3.65 -11.80
C ALA A 100 -3.38 4.28 -13.18
N PRO A 101 -2.20 4.90 -13.47
CA PRO A 101 -1.89 5.37 -14.81
C PRO A 101 -1.74 4.25 -15.84
N ALA A 102 -1.13 3.13 -15.48
CA ALA A 102 -0.97 1.99 -16.39
C ALA A 102 -2.34 1.41 -16.80
N VAL A 103 -3.23 1.24 -15.84
CA VAL A 103 -4.61 0.77 -16.06
C VAL A 103 -5.42 1.76 -16.88
N ALA A 104 -5.34 3.07 -16.59
CA ALA A 104 -6.03 4.09 -17.36
C ALA A 104 -5.56 4.13 -18.82
N GLN A 105 -4.24 3.99 -19.05
CA GLN A 105 -3.67 3.90 -20.40
C GLN A 105 -4.20 2.67 -21.13
N ALA A 106 -4.16 1.49 -20.51
CA ALA A 106 -4.68 0.27 -21.10
C ALA A 106 -6.17 0.35 -21.43
N ALA A 107 -6.97 1.00 -20.57
CA ALA A 107 -8.39 1.25 -20.82
C ALA A 107 -8.63 2.17 -22.04
N MET A 108 -7.79 3.17 -22.22
CA MET A 108 -7.84 4.04 -23.40
C MET A 108 -7.44 3.30 -24.67
N ASP A 109 -6.37 2.52 -24.60
CA ASP A 109 -5.84 1.76 -25.74
C ASP A 109 -6.80 0.65 -26.20
N SER A 110 -7.50 0.01 -25.26
CA SER A 110 -8.55 -0.98 -25.55
C SER A 110 -9.91 -0.37 -25.91
N GLY A 111 -10.03 0.96 -25.92
CA GLY A 111 -11.23 1.67 -26.37
C GLY A 111 -12.42 1.62 -25.39
N VAL A 112 -12.22 1.18 -24.15
CA VAL A 112 -13.29 1.11 -23.14
C VAL A 112 -13.42 2.38 -22.30
N ALA A 113 -12.50 3.35 -22.45
CA ALA A 113 -12.51 4.61 -21.72
C ALA A 113 -13.51 5.61 -22.34
N GLN A 114 -14.55 5.99 -21.59
CA GLN A 114 -15.52 7.01 -22.02
C GLN A 114 -15.04 8.45 -21.79
N ARG A 115 -14.05 8.63 -20.91
CA ARG A 115 -13.45 9.93 -20.58
C ARG A 115 -11.92 9.83 -20.67
N PRO A 116 -11.37 9.73 -21.90
CA PRO A 116 -9.93 9.59 -22.07
C PRO A 116 -9.15 10.71 -21.38
N ILE A 117 -8.06 10.35 -20.73
CA ILE A 117 -7.17 11.30 -20.06
C ILE A 117 -6.24 11.89 -21.11
N ALA A 118 -6.43 13.17 -21.43
CA ALA A 118 -5.67 13.85 -22.48
C ALA A 118 -4.20 14.10 -22.10
N ASP A 119 -3.92 14.31 -20.83
CA ASP A 119 -2.58 14.59 -20.30
C ASP A 119 -2.26 13.62 -19.16
N MET A 120 -1.51 12.59 -19.49
CA MET A 120 -1.11 11.54 -18.55
C MET A 120 -0.07 12.03 -17.52
N ASP A 121 0.72 13.04 -17.84
CA ASP A 121 1.71 13.59 -16.90
C ASP A 121 0.99 14.44 -15.85
N ALA A 122 0.08 15.31 -16.27
CA ALA A 122 -0.80 16.02 -15.33
C ALA A 122 -1.65 15.06 -14.48
N TYR A 123 -2.02 13.91 -15.01
CA TYR A 123 -2.72 12.86 -14.23
C TYR A 123 -1.81 12.25 -13.17
N ARG A 124 -0.58 11.90 -13.50
CA ARG A 124 0.42 11.41 -12.54
C ARG A 124 0.69 12.42 -11.43
N ASP A 125 0.84 13.70 -11.78
CA ASP A 125 1.05 14.79 -10.81
C ASP A 125 -0.13 14.91 -9.83
N ARG A 126 -1.37 14.78 -10.32
CA ARG A 126 -2.55 14.76 -9.45
C ARG A 126 -2.56 13.58 -8.50
N LEU A 127 -2.21 12.38 -8.98
CA LEU A 127 -2.11 11.19 -8.12
C LEU A 127 -1.02 11.35 -7.07
N GLN A 128 0.13 11.90 -7.44
CA GLN A 128 1.22 12.20 -6.53
C GLN A 128 0.77 13.19 -5.44
N THR A 129 0.11 14.27 -5.84
CA THR A 129 -0.45 15.24 -4.91
C THR A 129 -1.47 14.61 -3.98
N PHE A 130 -2.33 13.72 -4.48
CA PHE A 130 -3.32 13.00 -3.68
C PHE A 130 -2.65 12.09 -2.64
N VAL A 131 -1.64 11.32 -3.03
CA VAL A 131 -0.90 10.42 -2.14
C VAL A 131 -0.20 11.19 -1.02
N TYR A 132 0.40 12.33 -1.34
CA TYR A 132 1.13 13.14 -0.37
C TYR A 132 0.28 14.18 0.34
N ALA A 133 -0.88 14.58 -0.20
CA ALA A 133 -1.79 15.55 0.43
C ALA A 133 -2.38 15.03 1.74
N SER A 134 -2.65 13.74 1.85
CA SER A 134 -3.11 13.14 3.12
C SER A 134 -2.05 13.29 4.20
N GLY A 135 -0.77 13.06 3.90
CA GLY A 135 0.34 13.31 4.80
C GLY A 135 0.50 14.80 5.14
N THR A 136 0.38 15.68 4.16
CA THR A 136 0.50 17.13 4.35
C THR A 136 -0.68 17.67 5.15
N THR A 137 -1.90 17.19 4.91
CA THR A 137 -3.11 17.59 5.66
C THR A 137 -3.08 17.05 7.09
N MET A 138 -2.61 15.83 7.29
CA MET A 138 -2.54 15.22 8.63
C MET A 138 -1.37 15.72 9.46
N LYS A 139 -0.27 16.14 8.83
CA LYS A 139 0.92 16.65 9.56
C LYS A 139 0.59 17.78 10.53
N PRO A 140 -0.12 18.85 10.16
CA PRO A 140 -0.50 19.91 11.12
C PRO A 140 -1.34 19.40 12.28
N ILE A 141 -2.21 18.39 12.03
CA ILE A 141 -3.06 17.78 13.06
C ILE A 141 -2.20 16.98 14.04
N PHE A 142 -1.27 16.17 13.55
CA PHE A 142 -0.32 15.44 14.39
C PHE A 142 0.60 16.38 15.16
N ASP A 143 1.12 17.43 14.52
CA ASP A 143 1.97 18.41 15.16
C ASP A 143 1.20 19.17 16.25
N ALA A 144 -0.05 19.57 16.00
CA ALA A 144 -0.91 20.17 16.99
C ALA A 144 -1.17 19.23 18.19
N ALA A 145 -1.44 17.95 17.93
CA ALA A 145 -1.64 16.95 18.97
C ALA A 145 -0.36 16.69 19.78
N ARG A 146 0.82 16.67 19.11
CA ARG A 146 2.12 16.52 19.78
C ARG A 146 2.46 17.70 20.67
N ASN A 147 2.07 18.90 20.29
CA ASN A 147 2.37 20.15 21.02
C ASN A 147 1.31 20.52 22.07
N ALA A 148 0.13 19.89 22.03
CA ALA A 148 -0.93 20.12 23.00
C ALA A 148 -0.76 19.27 24.27
N ALA A 149 -1.53 19.61 25.32
CA ALA A 149 -1.66 18.79 26.51
C ALA A 149 -2.21 17.40 26.13
N LYS A 150 -1.48 16.33 26.48
CA LYS A 150 -1.80 14.97 26.09
C LYS A 150 -3.16 14.53 26.61
N LYS A 151 -4.10 14.29 25.70
CA LYS A 151 -5.41 13.76 26.03
C LYS A 151 -5.29 12.27 26.38
N ARG A 152 -6.15 11.82 27.30
CA ARG A 152 -6.32 10.39 27.57
C ARG A 152 -7.35 9.84 26.60
N VAL A 153 -7.02 8.74 25.94
CA VAL A 153 -7.90 8.05 24.97
C VAL A 153 -8.11 6.63 25.46
N ALA A 154 -9.36 6.26 25.72
CA ALA A 154 -9.71 4.91 26.11
C ALA A 154 -10.01 4.06 24.87
N TYR A 155 -9.40 2.89 24.80
CA TYR A 155 -9.66 1.87 23.78
C TYR A 155 -10.42 0.72 24.41
N ALA A 156 -11.65 0.48 23.97
CA ALA A 156 -12.56 -0.50 24.57
C ALA A 156 -12.13 -1.96 24.37
N GLU A 157 -11.36 -2.24 23.32
CA GLU A 157 -10.92 -3.59 22.94
C GLU A 157 -9.41 -3.73 23.16
N GLY A 158 -8.98 -3.46 24.40
CA GLY A 158 -7.55 -3.34 24.74
C GLY A 158 -6.74 -4.63 24.68
N GLU A 159 -7.36 -5.78 24.43
CA GLU A 159 -6.69 -7.07 24.23
C GLU A 159 -6.54 -7.42 22.75
N GLU A 160 -7.20 -6.66 21.86
CA GLU A 160 -7.15 -6.90 20.42
C GLU A 160 -5.83 -6.41 19.84
N GLU A 161 -5.15 -7.26 19.06
CA GLU A 161 -3.80 -6.99 18.54
C GLU A 161 -3.70 -5.68 17.75
N ARG A 162 -4.73 -5.35 16.94
CA ARG A 162 -4.74 -4.11 16.16
C ARG A 162 -4.84 -2.88 17.05
N VAL A 163 -5.61 -2.99 18.13
CA VAL A 163 -5.76 -1.92 19.13
C VAL A 163 -4.45 -1.72 19.89
N LEU A 164 -3.78 -2.82 20.27
CA LEU A 164 -2.46 -2.76 20.90
C LEU A 164 -1.42 -2.08 20.00
N ARG A 165 -1.38 -2.43 18.72
CA ARG A 165 -0.49 -1.79 17.73
C ARG A 165 -0.82 -0.30 17.54
N ALA A 166 -2.11 0.04 17.46
CA ALA A 166 -2.53 1.44 17.35
C ALA A 166 -2.16 2.25 18.60
N ALA A 167 -2.35 1.68 19.79
CA ALA A 167 -1.97 2.30 21.04
C ALA A 167 -0.45 2.50 21.15
N GLN A 168 0.35 1.55 20.68
CA GLN A 168 1.80 1.68 20.61
C GLN A 168 2.21 2.86 19.72
N ILE A 169 1.63 2.97 18.52
CA ILE A 169 1.89 4.10 17.60
C ILE A 169 1.54 5.43 18.27
N VAL A 170 0.40 5.51 18.95
CA VAL A 170 -0.04 6.73 19.66
C VAL A 170 0.95 7.16 20.75
N VAL A 171 1.56 6.18 21.44
CA VAL A 171 2.61 6.43 22.45
C VAL A 171 3.90 6.90 21.79
N ASP A 172 4.38 6.17 20.79
CA ASP A 172 5.65 6.43 20.09
C ASP A 172 5.63 7.79 19.41
N GLU A 173 4.52 8.10 18.75
CA GLU A 173 4.26 9.37 18.08
C GLU A 173 3.94 10.52 19.06
N LYS A 174 3.81 10.23 20.34
CA LYS A 174 3.49 11.21 21.41
C LYS A 174 2.22 12.02 21.11
N VAL A 175 1.20 11.40 20.53
CA VAL A 175 -0.06 12.07 20.13
C VAL A 175 -1.04 12.13 21.30
N ALA A 176 -1.15 11.05 22.08
CA ALA A 176 -2.06 10.96 23.22
C ALA A 176 -1.52 10.00 24.29
N ARG A 177 -2.29 9.82 25.37
CA ARG A 177 -2.05 8.79 26.43
C ARG A 177 -3.13 7.71 26.31
N PRO A 178 -2.85 6.56 25.71
CA PRO A 178 -3.83 5.50 25.60
C PRO A 178 -4.11 4.86 26.97
N THR A 179 -5.35 4.47 27.16
CA THR A 179 -5.81 3.63 28.28
C THR A 179 -6.51 2.44 27.65
N LEU A 180 -5.97 1.26 27.82
CA LEU A 180 -6.55 0.02 27.29
C LEU A 180 -7.54 -0.53 28.30
N ILE A 181 -8.75 -0.86 27.83
CA ILE A 181 -9.78 -1.52 28.62
C ILE A 181 -9.85 -2.96 28.12
N GLY A 182 -9.46 -3.89 28.96
CA GLY A 182 -9.51 -5.33 28.74
C GLY A 182 -10.35 -6.02 29.82
N ARG A 183 -10.46 -7.32 29.73
CA ARG A 183 -11.11 -8.17 30.74
C ARG A 183 -10.18 -8.51 31.87
#